data_f59a41229d927af48a3dda3646beec5e
#
_entry.id   f59a41229d927af48a3dda3646beec5e
#
_cell.length_a   1.000
_cell.length_b   1.000
_cell.length_c   1.000
_cell.angle_alpha   90.00
_cell.angle_beta   90.00
_cell.angle_gamma   90.00
#
_symmetry.space_group_name_H-M   'P 1'
#
loop_
_entity.id
_entity.type
_entity.pdbx_description
1 polymer ?
#
loop_
_entity_poly.entity_id
_entity_poly.type
_entity_poly.pdbx_seq_one_letter_code
_entity_poly.pdbx_strand_id
1 'polypeptide(L)'
;YKLLLKSKKKLRVKLGVDPTAPDVTLGWYSVIRALKKFQEYGHDVILILGEFTAKVGDPSGKSETRNILDDESINENSDGVLPIIKSILHQDNLEIVSNKDWLSKLSINDMMSLASSTTLAQMLEREDFSNRYENKNPISLLEFFYPLFQGYDSVAVKSDIEIGGNDQLCNLMFGREIQKYYGLNPQVAITFPLLIGTDGKKNMSQSYDNYISISDTSENIFGKI
;
A
#
# COMPACT_ATOMS: atom_id res chain seq x y z
N TYR A 1 -16.45 9.26 8.68
CA TYR A 1 -15.77 8.81 9.89
C TYR A 1 -16.75 8.67 11.07
N LYS A 2 -17.37 9.76 11.57
CA LYS A 2 -18.30 9.72 12.73
C LYS A 2 -19.49 8.77 12.53
N LEU A 3 -20.02 8.65 11.31
CA LEU A 3 -21.12 7.73 10.99
C LEU A 3 -20.68 6.27 11.02
N LEU A 4 -19.50 5.94 10.52
CA LEU A 4 -18.93 4.59 10.59
C LEU A 4 -18.72 4.13 12.04
N LEU A 5 -18.15 4.98 12.90
CA LEU A 5 -17.95 4.66 14.31
C LEU A 5 -19.28 4.46 15.09
N LYS A 6 -20.36 5.12 14.66
CA LYS A 6 -21.69 4.98 15.28
C LYS A 6 -22.45 3.74 14.80
N SER A 7 -22.08 3.16 13.67
CA SER A 7 -22.85 2.08 13.03
C SER A 7 -22.81 0.74 13.74
N LYS A 8 -21.92 0.55 14.72
CA LYS A 8 -21.62 -0.76 15.36
C LYS A 8 -21.35 -1.90 14.35
N LYS A 9 -21.12 -1.56 13.09
CA LYS A 9 -20.83 -2.50 12.00
C LYS A 9 -19.40 -3.00 12.16
N LYS A 10 -19.18 -4.28 11.93
CA LYS A 10 -17.85 -4.84 11.74
C LYS A 10 -17.26 -4.25 10.46
N LEU A 11 -16.16 -3.51 10.58
CA LEU A 11 -15.54 -2.80 9.46
C LEU A 11 -14.51 -3.68 8.77
N ARG A 12 -14.35 -3.51 7.47
CA ARG A 12 -13.29 -4.11 6.64
C ARG A 12 -12.16 -3.11 6.50
N VAL A 13 -11.05 -3.39 7.17
CA VAL A 13 -9.86 -2.52 7.23
C VAL A 13 -8.75 -3.14 6.40
N LYS A 14 -8.33 -2.47 5.31
CA LYS A 14 -7.29 -2.99 4.44
C LYS A 14 -5.94 -2.30 4.64
N LEU A 15 -4.88 -3.04 4.37
CA LEU A 15 -3.52 -2.59 4.16
C LEU A 15 -2.97 -3.29 2.92
N GLY A 16 -2.48 -2.53 1.95
CA GLY A 16 -1.73 -3.05 0.80
C GLY A 16 -0.23 -3.09 1.10
N VAL A 17 0.42 -4.15 0.68
CA VAL A 17 1.85 -4.38 0.85
C VAL A 17 2.42 -4.94 -0.44
N ASP A 18 3.25 -4.17 -1.12
CA ASP A 18 4.00 -4.65 -2.29
C ASP A 18 5.24 -5.42 -1.79
N PRO A 19 5.41 -6.69 -2.15
CA PRO A 19 6.55 -7.51 -1.74
C PRO A 19 7.79 -7.14 -2.57
N THR A 20 8.37 -5.96 -2.29
CA THR A 20 9.55 -5.44 -3.00
C THR A 20 10.88 -5.87 -2.39
N ALA A 21 10.85 -6.46 -1.21
CA ALA A 21 11.97 -7.10 -0.52
C ALA A 21 11.44 -8.08 0.53
N PRO A 22 12.25 -9.08 0.95
CA PRO A 22 11.77 -10.20 1.78
C PRO A 22 11.65 -9.89 3.28
N ASP A 23 11.74 -8.63 3.69
CA ASP A 23 11.81 -8.24 5.09
C ASP A 23 10.77 -7.15 5.44
N VAL A 24 10.51 -6.97 6.73
CA VAL A 24 9.59 -5.98 7.27
C VAL A 24 10.38 -4.98 8.13
N THR A 25 10.33 -3.71 7.74
CA THR A 25 11.01 -2.65 8.50
C THR A 25 10.22 -2.24 9.74
N LEU A 26 10.90 -1.64 10.71
CA LEU A 26 10.26 -1.03 11.89
C LEU A 26 9.24 0.05 11.48
N GLY A 27 9.47 0.75 10.35
CA GLY A 27 8.50 1.69 9.77
C GLY A 27 7.18 1.02 9.40
N TRP A 28 7.23 -0.12 8.73
CA TRP A 28 6.04 -0.91 8.39
C TRP A 28 5.37 -1.50 9.63
N TYR A 29 6.16 -1.93 10.62
CA TYR A 29 5.63 -2.45 11.88
C TYR A 29 4.68 -1.46 12.56
N SER A 30 4.94 -0.16 12.48
CA SER A 30 4.07 0.87 13.06
C SER A 30 2.67 0.85 12.45
N VAL A 31 2.56 0.67 11.13
CA VAL A 31 1.29 0.57 10.40
C VAL A 31 0.60 -0.78 10.67
N ILE A 32 1.36 -1.88 10.66
CA ILE A 32 0.84 -3.24 10.95
C ILE A 32 0.30 -3.30 12.38
N ARG A 33 0.97 -2.65 13.33
CA ARG A 33 0.49 -2.56 14.72
C ARG A 33 -0.83 -1.79 14.83
N ALA A 34 -1.01 -0.74 14.02
CA ALA A 34 -2.30 -0.04 13.95
C ALA A 34 -3.39 -0.96 13.39
N LEU A 35 -3.08 -1.75 12.37
CA LEU A 35 -3.98 -2.76 11.81
C LEU A 35 -4.41 -3.78 12.88
N LYS A 36 -3.46 -4.25 13.71
CA LYS A 36 -3.75 -5.13 14.87
C LYS A 36 -4.75 -4.52 15.83
N LYS A 37 -4.69 -3.21 16.07
CA LYS A 37 -5.66 -2.52 16.91
C LYS A 37 -7.09 -2.64 16.41
N PHE A 38 -7.30 -2.60 15.09
CA PHE A 38 -8.63 -2.82 14.53
C PHE A 38 -9.12 -4.26 14.78
N GLN A 39 -8.23 -5.26 14.74
CA GLN A 39 -8.56 -6.64 15.11
C GLN A 39 -8.99 -6.74 16.58
N GLU A 40 -8.23 -6.11 17.49
CA GLU A 40 -8.55 -6.08 18.93
C GLU A 40 -9.92 -5.46 19.23
N TYR A 41 -10.38 -4.55 18.36
CA TYR A 41 -11.74 -3.97 18.42
C TYR A 41 -12.80 -4.77 17.63
N GLY A 42 -12.45 -5.96 17.16
CA GLY A 42 -13.38 -6.88 16.51
C GLY A 42 -13.66 -6.60 15.03
N HIS A 43 -12.83 -5.80 14.36
CA HIS A 43 -12.96 -5.52 12.93
C HIS A 43 -12.23 -6.58 12.08
N ASP A 44 -12.67 -6.75 10.82
CA ASP A 44 -11.98 -7.59 9.85
C ASP A 44 -10.80 -6.85 9.24
N VAL A 45 -9.66 -7.49 9.24
CA VAL A 45 -8.43 -6.98 8.64
C VAL A 45 -8.14 -7.73 7.36
N ILE A 46 -7.84 -6.97 6.30
CA ILE A 46 -7.50 -7.49 4.99
C ILE A 46 -6.10 -7.02 4.65
N LEU A 47 -5.18 -7.97 4.57
CA LEU A 47 -3.84 -7.75 4.05
C LEU A 47 -3.84 -8.08 2.56
N ILE A 48 -3.59 -7.09 1.72
CA ILE A 48 -3.46 -7.28 0.28
C ILE A 48 -1.98 -7.38 -0.06
N LEU A 49 -1.56 -8.53 -0.58
CA LEU A 49 -0.26 -8.66 -1.22
C LEU A 49 -0.33 -8.06 -2.61
N GLY A 50 0.43 -7.02 -2.83
CA GLY A 50 0.54 -6.30 -4.09
C GLY A 50 1.41 -7.03 -5.10
N GLU A 51 1.18 -8.32 -5.35
CA GLU A 51 1.98 -9.11 -6.29
C GLU A 51 1.84 -8.61 -7.73
N PHE A 52 0.69 -8.07 -8.10
CA PHE A 52 0.50 -7.43 -9.40
C PHE A 52 1.08 -6.02 -9.41
N THR A 53 0.82 -5.22 -8.38
CA THR A 53 1.28 -3.83 -8.29
C THR A 53 2.79 -3.71 -8.10
N ALA A 54 3.45 -4.70 -7.49
CA ALA A 54 4.90 -4.76 -7.39
C ALA A 54 5.61 -4.79 -8.75
N LYS A 55 4.96 -5.34 -9.80
CA LYS A 55 5.46 -5.31 -11.18
C LYS A 55 5.37 -3.92 -11.80
N VAL A 56 4.42 -3.11 -11.37
CA VAL A 56 4.25 -1.73 -11.83
C VAL A 56 5.21 -0.80 -11.11
N GLY A 57 5.32 -0.97 -9.80
CA GLY A 57 6.13 -0.16 -8.90
C GLY A 57 5.42 1.10 -8.44
N ASP A 58 5.37 1.30 -7.13
CA ASP A 58 4.77 2.48 -6.50
C ASP A 58 5.59 3.74 -6.84
N PRO A 59 5.00 4.76 -7.47
CA PRO A 59 5.67 6.03 -7.77
C PRO A 59 5.84 6.93 -6.54
N SER A 60 5.17 6.65 -5.42
CA SER A 60 5.12 7.52 -4.24
C SER A 60 6.52 7.88 -3.71
N GLY A 61 6.82 9.19 -3.66
CA GLY A 61 8.07 9.72 -3.14
C GLY A 61 9.32 9.35 -3.93
N LYS A 62 9.19 8.95 -5.21
CA LYS A 62 10.32 8.57 -6.06
C LYS A 62 10.61 9.64 -7.12
N SER A 63 11.91 9.85 -7.37
CA SER A 63 12.42 10.75 -8.41
C SER A 63 12.70 10.05 -9.75
N GLU A 64 12.71 8.71 -9.76
CA GLU A 64 13.07 7.88 -10.91
C GLU A 64 12.10 6.70 -11.07
N THR A 65 12.01 6.20 -12.30
CA THR A 65 11.25 5.00 -12.63
C THR A 65 11.88 3.77 -11.97
N ARG A 66 11.06 2.90 -11.35
CA ARG A 66 11.54 1.67 -10.70
C ARG A 66 11.88 0.57 -11.73
N ASN A 67 12.82 -0.29 -11.33
CA ASN A 67 13.01 -1.56 -12.01
C ASN A 67 11.80 -2.46 -11.77
N ILE A 68 11.35 -3.10 -12.85
CA ILE A 68 10.26 -4.08 -12.80
C ILE A 68 10.79 -5.36 -12.15
N LEU A 69 10.08 -5.85 -11.13
CA LEU A 69 10.37 -7.14 -10.51
C LEU A 69 9.74 -8.27 -11.34
N ASP A 70 10.44 -9.40 -11.42
CA ASP A 70 9.88 -10.62 -12.00
C ASP A 70 9.02 -11.41 -10.98
N ASP A 71 8.27 -12.40 -11.49
CA ASP A 71 7.37 -13.20 -10.66
C ASP A 71 8.13 -14.04 -9.60
N GLU A 72 9.35 -14.48 -9.88
CA GLU A 72 10.16 -15.27 -8.97
C GLU A 72 10.58 -14.45 -7.76
N SER A 73 11.15 -13.26 -7.99
CA SER A 73 11.52 -12.31 -6.94
C SER A 73 10.32 -11.88 -6.10
N ILE A 74 9.16 -11.64 -6.72
CA ILE A 74 7.93 -11.26 -6.02
C ILE A 74 7.47 -12.39 -5.09
N ASN A 75 7.51 -13.65 -5.56
CA ASN A 75 7.12 -14.82 -4.75
C ASN A 75 8.09 -15.01 -3.57
N GLU A 76 9.40 -14.97 -3.81
CA GLU A 76 10.41 -15.06 -2.75
C GLU A 76 10.25 -13.97 -1.69
N ASN A 77 10.02 -12.73 -2.11
CA ASN A 77 9.78 -11.62 -1.20
C ASN A 77 8.48 -11.81 -0.40
N SER A 78 7.41 -12.31 -1.04
CA SER A 78 6.13 -12.62 -0.37
C SER A 78 6.31 -13.69 0.69
N ASP A 79 7.07 -14.74 0.39
CA ASP A 79 7.38 -15.83 1.32
C ASP A 79 8.21 -15.34 2.52
N GLY A 80 9.05 -14.32 2.35
CA GLY A 80 9.78 -13.67 3.43
C GLY A 80 8.90 -12.79 4.32
N VAL A 81 8.08 -11.96 3.73
CA VAL A 81 7.25 -10.95 4.43
C VAL A 81 6.07 -11.56 5.18
N LEU A 82 5.38 -12.54 4.58
CA LEU A 82 4.14 -13.11 5.11
C LEU A 82 4.27 -13.72 6.51
N PRO A 83 5.27 -14.56 6.81
CA PRO A 83 5.43 -15.15 8.15
C PRO A 83 5.60 -14.06 9.22
N ILE A 84 6.33 -12.99 8.89
CA ILE A 84 6.60 -11.87 9.80
C ILE A 84 5.29 -11.16 10.13
N ILE A 85 4.49 -10.78 9.12
CA ILE A 85 3.21 -10.11 9.33
C ILE A 85 2.23 -11.00 10.09
N LYS A 86 2.17 -12.30 9.75
CA LYS A 86 1.34 -13.29 10.46
C LYS A 86 1.71 -13.45 11.93
N SER A 87 2.96 -13.26 12.30
CA SER A 87 3.39 -13.30 13.71
C SER A 87 2.89 -12.09 14.53
N ILE A 88 2.59 -10.97 13.87
CA ILE A 88 2.14 -9.75 14.51
C ILE A 88 0.61 -9.71 14.64
N LEU A 89 -0.11 -10.15 13.61
CA LEU A 89 -1.57 -10.07 13.51
C LEU A 89 -2.26 -11.30 14.07
N HIS A 90 -3.47 -11.14 14.60
CA HIS A 90 -4.33 -12.25 15.00
C HIS A 90 -4.88 -12.96 13.77
N GLN A 91 -4.93 -14.31 13.79
CA GLN A 91 -5.35 -15.08 12.64
C GLN A 91 -6.88 -15.15 12.45
N ASP A 92 -7.66 -15.01 13.53
CA ASP A 92 -9.10 -15.24 13.55
C ASP A 92 -9.92 -14.28 12.67
N ASN A 93 -9.42 -13.05 12.48
CA ASN A 93 -10.09 -12.00 11.68
C ASN A 93 -9.10 -11.34 10.71
N LEU A 94 -8.20 -12.14 10.15
CA LEU A 94 -7.23 -11.78 9.13
C LEU A 94 -7.56 -12.49 7.81
N GLU A 95 -7.82 -11.72 6.78
CA GLU A 95 -7.92 -12.17 5.39
C GLU A 95 -6.65 -11.74 4.66
N ILE A 96 -5.93 -12.68 4.05
CA ILE A 96 -4.75 -12.40 3.22
C ILE A 96 -5.11 -12.76 1.80
N VAL A 97 -4.98 -11.79 0.89
CA VAL A 97 -5.35 -11.92 -0.52
C VAL A 97 -4.26 -11.33 -1.42
N SER A 98 -4.13 -11.85 -2.63
CA SER A 98 -3.28 -11.27 -3.65
C SER A 98 -4.09 -10.40 -4.61
N ASN A 99 -3.62 -9.19 -4.92
CA ASN A 99 -4.30 -8.36 -5.92
C ASN A 99 -4.13 -8.91 -7.35
N LYS A 100 -3.25 -9.86 -7.56
CA LYS A 100 -3.15 -10.64 -8.80
C LYS A 100 -4.45 -11.39 -9.11
N ASP A 101 -5.20 -11.79 -8.07
CA ASP A 101 -6.44 -12.56 -8.22
C ASP A 101 -7.54 -11.83 -8.99
N TRP A 102 -7.57 -10.51 -8.94
CA TRP A 102 -8.54 -9.69 -9.68
C TRP A 102 -7.89 -8.80 -10.74
N LEU A 103 -6.71 -8.21 -10.51
CA LEU A 103 -6.08 -7.31 -11.49
C LEU A 103 -5.65 -8.03 -12.76
N SER A 104 -5.17 -9.27 -12.65
CA SER A 104 -4.80 -10.07 -13.83
C SER A 104 -5.99 -10.50 -14.69
N LYS A 105 -7.20 -10.40 -14.16
CA LYS A 105 -8.44 -10.80 -14.85
C LYS A 105 -9.19 -9.62 -15.45
N LEU A 106 -8.71 -8.39 -15.26
CA LEU A 106 -9.33 -7.21 -15.85
C LEU A 106 -9.25 -7.30 -17.37
N SER A 107 -10.40 -7.19 -18.02
CA SER A 107 -10.48 -7.10 -19.47
C SER A 107 -10.02 -5.71 -19.94
N ILE A 108 -9.78 -5.55 -21.24
CA ILE A 108 -9.48 -4.24 -21.82
C ILE A 108 -10.61 -3.24 -21.52
N ASN A 109 -11.87 -3.67 -21.55
CA ASN A 109 -13.02 -2.81 -21.22
C ASN A 109 -12.98 -2.36 -19.73
N ASP A 110 -12.62 -3.26 -18.81
CA ASP A 110 -12.46 -2.91 -17.41
C ASP A 110 -11.32 -1.90 -17.21
N MET A 111 -10.20 -2.10 -17.92
CA MET A 111 -9.07 -1.15 -17.89
C MET A 111 -9.45 0.21 -18.47
N MET A 112 -10.23 0.27 -19.53
CA MET A 112 -10.76 1.53 -20.08
C MET A 112 -11.69 2.21 -19.09
N SER A 113 -12.56 1.46 -18.44
CA SER A 113 -13.45 1.96 -17.39
C SER A 113 -12.66 2.52 -16.21
N LEU A 114 -11.66 1.77 -15.74
CA LEU A 114 -10.79 2.19 -14.64
C LEU A 114 -10.00 3.46 -14.99
N ALA A 115 -9.43 3.53 -16.19
CA ALA A 115 -8.72 4.72 -16.67
C ALA A 115 -9.64 5.94 -16.81
N SER A 116 -10.95 5.74 -17.11
CA SER A 116 -11.94 6.81 -17.19
C SER A 116 -12.34 7.38 -15.83
N SER A 117 -11.98 6.75 -14.73
CA SER A 117 -12.29 7.22 -13.37
C SER A 117 -11.47 8.44 -12.93
N THR A 118 -10.45 8.81 -13.70
CA THR A 118 -9.57 9.95 -13.40
C THR A 118 -9.09 10.65 -14.66
N THR A 119 -8.39 11.75 -14.52
CA THR A 119 -7.77 12.51 -15.62
C THR A 119 -6.27 12.64 -15.42
N LEU A 120 -5.53 12.85 -16.53
CA LEU A 120 -4.09 13.13 -16.46
C LEU A 120 -3.80 14.37 -15.58
N ALA A 121 -4.64 15.40 -15.66
CA ALA A 121 -4.50 16.61 -14.84
C ALA A 121 -4.52 16.25 -13.33
N GLN A 122 -5.48 15.43 -12.90
CA GLN A 122 -5.56 14.98 -11.51
C GLN A 122 -4.35 14.13 -11.10
N MET A 123 -3.83 13.30 -12.01
CA MET A 123 -2.60 12.53 -11.75
C MET A 123 -1.39 13.45 -11.55
N LEU A 124 -1.29 14.53 -12.33
CA LEU A 124 -0.19 15.50 -12.26
C LEU A 124 -0.34 16.48 -11.06
N GLU A 125 -1.44 16.45 -10.29
CA GLU A 125 -1.53 17.15 -9.00
C GLU A 125 -0.70 16.48 -7.91
N ARG A 126 -0.28 15.23 -8.09
CA ARG A 126 0.62 14.54 -7.18
C ARG A 126 2.01 15.16 -7.25
N GLU A 127 2.58 15.46 -6.10
CA GLU A 127 3.89 16.11 -6.00
C GLU A 127 5.00 15.33 -6.71
N ASP A 128 5.00 13.99 -6.59
CA ASP A 128 5.98 13.12 -7.24
C ASP A 128 5.91 13.21 -8.78
N PHE A 129 4.71 13.17 -9.36
CA PHE A 129 4.52 13.32 -10.80
C PHE A 129 4.73 14.77 -11.27
N SER A 130 4.21 15.77 -10.54
CA SER A 130 4.39 17.19 -10.86
C SER A 130 5.87 17.55 -10.92
N ASN A 131 6.63 17.21 -9.88
CA ASN A 131 8.06 17.48 -9.81
C ASN A 131 8.84 16.84 -10.97
N ARG A 132 8.54 15.59 -11.32
CA ARG A 132 9.18 14.90 -12.45
C ARG A 132 8.79 15.52 -13.78
N TYR A 133 7.52 15.88 -13.97
CA TYR A 133 7.03 16.50 -15.19
C TYR A 133 7.66 17.87 -15.42
N GLU A 134 7.71 18.72 -14.39
CA GLU A 134 8.31 20.07 -14.47
C GLU A 134 9.82 20.03 -14.74
N ASN A 135 10.52 19.04 -14.13
CA ASN A 135 11.95 18.83 -14.34
C ASN A 135 12.27 18.02 -15.59
N LYS A 136 11.26 17.67 -16.42
CA LYS A 136 11.40 16.85 -17.65
C LYS A 136 12.06 15.48 -17.40
N ASN A 137 11.89 14.95 -16.18
CA ASN A 137 12.29 13.59 -15.86
C ASN A 137 11.29 12.59 -16.46
N PRO A 138 11.75 11.42 -16.92
CA PRO A 138 10.87 10.44 -17.52
C PRO A 138 9.84 9.93 -16.53
N ILE A 139 8.58 9.80 -16.99
CA ILE A 139 7.47 9.18 -16.26
C ILE A 139 6.91 8.10 -17.18
N SER A 140 6.92 6.85 -16.74
CA SER A 140 6.31 5.76 -17.50
C SER A 140 4.78 5.88 -17.47
N LEU A 141 4.12 5.63 -18.59
CA LEU A 141 2.66 5.53 -18.63
C LEU A 141 2.15 4.45 -17.67
N LEU A 142 2.93 3.39 -17.45
CA LEU A 142 2.57 2.32 -16.52
C LEU A 142 2.46 2.82 -15.07
N GLU A 143 3.30 3.79 -14.66
CA GLU A 143 3.27 4.36 -13.31
C GLU A 143 1.94 5.05 -13.00
N PHE A 144 1.25 5.62 -14.00
CA PHE A 144 -0.08 6.22 -13.82
C PHE A 144 -1.16 5.18 -13.49
N PHE A 145 -0.95 3.91 -13.81
CA PHE A 145 -1.88 2.84 -13.46
C PHE A 145 -1.72 2.37 -12.02
N TYR A 146 -0.58 2.59 -11.37
CA TYR A 146 -0.37 2.13 -9.99
C TYR A 146 -1.46 2.63 -9.03
N PRO A 147 -1.73 3.95 -8.89
CA PRO A 147 -2.79 4.44 -8.00
C PRO A 147 -4.19 3.94 -8.39
N LEU A 148 -4.42 3.64 -9.67
CA LEU A 148 -5.69 3.08 -10.14
C LEU A 148 -5.84 1.62 -9.70
N PHE A 149 -4.79 0.83 -9.79
CA PHE A 149 -4.79 -0.58 -9.34
C PHE A 149 -4.96 -0.67 -7.83
N GLN A 150 -4.20 0.13 -7.05
CA GLN A 150 -4.39 0.19 -5.59
C GLN A 150 -5.80 0.66 -5.23
N GLY A 151 -6.34 1.60 -5.98
CA GLY A 151 -7.72 2.06 -5.79
C GLY A 151 -8.75 0.98 -6.12
N TYR A 152 -8.51 0.19 -7.16
CA TYR A 152 -9.37 -0.93 -7.52
C TYR A 152 -9.32 -2.06 -6.48
N ASP A 153 -8.19 -2.25 -5.80
CA ASP A 153 -8.10 -3.15 -4.64
C ASP A 153 -9.17 -2.81 -3.59
N SER A 154 -9.43 -1.50 -3.37
CA SER A 154 -10.48 -1.06 -2.44
C SER A 154 -11.89 -1.43 -2.89
N VAL A 155 -12.11 -1.48 -4.21
CA VAL A 155 -13.37 -1.95 -4.81
C VAL A 155 -13.50 -3.47 -4.65
N ALA A 156 -12.44 -4.21 -5.00
CA ALA A 156 -12.43 -5.68 -4.96
C ALA A 156 -12.72 -6.20 -3.55
N VAL A 157 -12.06 -5.65 -2.54
CA VAL A 157 -12.25 -6.09 -1.15
C VAL A 157 -13.36 -5.32 -0.42
N LYS A 158 -14.00 -4.34 -1.04
CA LYS A 158 -15.06 -3.49 -0.45
C LYS A 158 -14.64 -2.93 0.92
N SER A 159 -13.47 -2.32 0.97
CA SER A 159 -12.93 -1.80 2.23
C SER A 159 -13.72 -0.59 2.75
N ASP A 160 -13.94 -0.57 4.07
CA ASP A 160 -14.51 0.58 4.78
C ASP A 160 -13.39 1.57 5.22
N ILE A 161 -12.19 1.04 5.45
CA ILE A 161 -11.01 1.81 5.87
C ILE A 161 -9.79 1.29 5.12
N GLU A 162 -8.92 2.20 4.69
CA GLU A 162 -7.58 1.88 4.23
C GLU A 162 -6.55 2.60 5.08
N ILE A 163 -5.53 1.85 5.53
CA ILE A 163 -4.42 2.43 6.28
C ILE A 163 -3.12 2.36 5.47
N GLY A 164 -2.21 3.30 5.73
CA GLY A 164 -0.91 3.36 5.06
C GLY A 164 0.04 4.35 5.69
N GLY A 165 1.23 4.53 5.12
CA GLY A 165 2.12 5.62 5.46
C GLY A 165 1.63 6.96 4.89
N ASN A 166 2.15 8.08 5.38
CA ASN A 166 1.78 9.41 4.88
C ASN A 166 2.13 9.60 3.38
N ASP A 167 3.14 8.91 2.89
CA ASP A 167 3.51 8.85 1.48
C ASP A 167 2.42 8.24 0.60
N GLN A 168 1.56 7.39 1.17
CA GLN A 168 0.47 6.72 0.48
C GLN A 168 -0.82 7.55 0.40
N LEU A 169 -0.88 8.73 1.03
CA LEU A 169 -2.13 9.51 1.13
C LEU A 169 -2.79 9.73 -0.23
N CYS A 170 -2.03 10.09 -1.26
CA CYS A 170 -2.57 10.29 -2.60
C CYS A 170 -3.20 9.01 -3.16
N ASN A 171 -2.52 7.87 -3.05
CA ASN A 171 -3.04 6.56 -3.50
C ASN A 171 -4.33 6.20 -2.76
N LEU A 172 -4.37 6.40 -1.42
CA LEU A 172 -5.56 6.16 -0.61
C LEU A 172 -6.74 7.04 -1.03
N MET A 173 -6.47 8.30 -1.41
CA MET A 173 -7.50 9.21 -1.90
C MET A 173 -8.03 8.79 -3.28
N PHE A 174 -7.17 8.31 -4.19
CA PHE A 174 -7.61 7.68 -5.45
C PHE A 174 -8.52 6.50 -5.19
N GLY A 175 -8.21 5.65 -4.20
CA GLY A 175 -9.07 4.54 -3.80
C GLY A 175 -10.51 4.99 -3.46
N ARG A 176 -10.67 6.12 -2.79
CA ARG A 176 -11.98 6.70 -2.46
C ARG A 176 -12.74 7.13 -3.70
N GLU A 177 -12.09 7.82 -4.64
CA GLU A 177 -12.73 8.27 -5.89
C GLU A 177 -13.12 7.10 -6.78
N ILE A 178 -12.27 6.08 -6.87
CA ILE A 178 -12.55 4.85 -7.63
C ILE A 178 -13.72 4.09 -7.00
N GLN A 179 -13.78 3.97 -5.67
CA GLN A 179 -14.95 3.37 -5.00
C GLN A 179 -16.24 4.12 -5.35
N LYS A 180 -16.25 5.46 -5.35
CA LYS A 180 -17.41 6.26 -5.80
C LYS A 180 -17.78 5.98 -7.25
N TYR A 181 -16.78 5.92 -8.13
CA TYR A 181 -16.99 5.63 -9.55
C TYR A 181 -17.67 4.28 -9.76
N TYR A 182 -17.30 3.27 -8.94
CA TYR A 182 -17.94 1.95 -8.94
C TYR A 182 -19.20 1.85 -8.07
N GLY A 183 -19.76 2.97 -7.61
CA GLY A 183 -21.01 3.01 -6.84
C GLY A 183 -20.91 2.51 -5.39
N LEU A 184 -19.69 2.45 -4.84
CA LEU A 184 -19.45 2.07 -3.46
C LEU A 184 -19.34 3.29 -2.54
N ASN A 185 -19.55 3.09 -1.24
CA ASN A 185 -19.26 4.10 -0.25
C ASN A 185 -17.73 4.30 -0.16
N PRO A 186 -17.22 5.55 -0.22
CA PRO A 186 -15.79 5.81 -0.12
C PRO A 186 -15.25 5.42 1.24
N GLN A 187 -14.16 4.68 1.25
CA GLN A 187 -13.43 4.29 2.46
C GLN A 187 -12.90 5.49 3.23
N VAL A 188 -12.61 5.31 4.51
CA VAL A 188 -11.82 6.26 5.30
C VAL A 188 -10.35 5.99 5.06
N ALA A 189 -9.58 7.02 4.69
CA ALA A 189 -8.12 6.95 4.60
C ALA A 189 -7.52 7.34 5.96
N ILE A 190 -6.64 6.50 6.49
CA ILE A 190 -5.89 6.76 7.73
C ILE A 190 -4.41 6.58 7.42
N THR A 191 -3.63 7.64 7.63
CA THR A 191 -2.18 7.59 7.40
C THR A 191 -1.39 7.78 8.68
N PHE A 192 -0.19 7.18 8.71
CA PHE A 192 0.74 7.24 9.82
C PHE A 192 2.05 7.91 9.37
N PRO A 193 2.71 8.67 10.27
CA PRO A 193 4.02 9.23 9.98
C PRO A 193 5.02 8.13 9.66
N LEU A 194 5.88 8.39 8.67
CA LEU A 194 7.00 7.52 8.35
C LEU A 194 8.10 7.70 9.39
N LEU A 195 8.74 6.60 9.78
CA LEU A 195 9.92 6.67 10.64
C LEU A 195 11.12 7.18 9.84
N ILE A 196 11.96 7.98 10.49
CA ILE A 196 13.26 8.35 9.96
C ILE A 196 14.19 7.14 10.05
N GLY A 197 14.99 6.92 9.02
CA GLY A 197 15.95 5.83 8.99
C GLY A 197 17.17 6.06 9.90
N THR A 198 18.02 5.07 9.99
CA THR A 198 19.24 5.10 10.82
C THR A 198 20.24 6.18 10.39
N ASP A 199 20.08 6.74 9.18
CA ASP A 199 20.85 7.89 8.68
C ASP A 199 20.40 9.24 9.29
N GLY A 200 19.32 9.27 10.06
CA GLY A 200 18.75 10.45 10.69
C GLY A 200 18.20 11.52 9.73
N LYS A 201 18.02 11.21 8.46
CA LYS A 201 17.66 12.18 7.40
C LYS A 201 16.51 11.75 6.54
N LYS A 202 16.60 10.57 5.91
CA LYS A 202 15.60 10.04 4.99
C LYS A 202 14.61 9.16 5.75
N ASN A 203 13.41 9.02 5.18
CA ASN A 203 12.46 8.03 5.67
C ASN A 203 13.07 6.63 5.62
N MET A 204 12.77 5.82 6.64
CA MET A 204 13.23 4.44 6.73
C MET A 204 12.75 3.63 5.54
N SER A 205 13.68 3.03 4.80
CA SER A 205 13.38 2.24 3.61
C SER A 205 14.48 1.22 3.34
N GLN A 206 14.07 0.04 2.91
CA GLN A 206 15.00 -0.99 2.42
C GLN A 206 15.82 -0.50 1.23
N SER A 207 15.21 0.30 0.32
CA SER A 207 15.92 0.86 -0.85
C SER A 207 17.06 1.82 -0.49
N TYR A 208 17.05 2.38 0.71
CA TYR A 208 18.09 3.30 1.18
C TYR A 208 19.10 2.65 2.14
N ASP A 209 18.91 1.35 2.43
CA ASP A 209 19.73 0.61 3.41
C ASP A 209 19.85 1.32 4.77
N ASN A 210 18.81 2.08 5.15
CA ASN A 210 18.74 2.87 6.38
C ASN A 210 17.67 2.35 7.33
N TYR A 211 17.35 1.07 7.27
CA TYR A 211 16.23 0.48 8.00
C TYR A 211 16.68 -0.41 9.16
N ILE A 212 15.75 -0.60 10.08
CA ILE A 212 15.82 -1.60 11.13
C ILE A 212 14.83 -2.69 10.75
N SER A 213 15.33 -3.92 10.58
CA SER A 213 14.48 -5.09 10.39
C SER A 213 13.85 -5.50 11.71
N ILE A 214 12.56 -5.85 11.69
CA ILE A 214 11.91 -6.44 12.87
C ILE A 214 12.30 -7.90 13.09
N SER A 215 12.98 -8.52 12.12
CA SER A 215 13.55 -9.87 12.20
C SER A 215 14.98 -9.88 12.74
N ASP A 216 15.58 -8.71 12.95
CA ASP A 216 16.90 -8.60 13.58
C ASP A 216 16.89 -9.12 15.03
N THR A 217 18.06 -9.51 15.53
CA THR A 217 18.20 -9.83 16.96
C THR A 217 17.99 -8.58 17.83
N SER A 218 17.60 -8.79 19.09
CA SER A 218 17.38 -7.68 20.03
C SER A 218 18.60 -6.78 20.17
N GLU A 219 19.82 -7.36 20.13
CA GLU A 219 21.08 -6.65 20.20
C GLU A 219 21.29 -5.76 18.96
N ASN A 220 20.99 -6.31 17.77
CA ASN A 220 21.12 -5.55 16.52
C ASN A 220 20.09 -4.41 16.43
N ILE A 221 18.84 -4.66 16.84
CA ILE A 221 17.82 -3.60 16.90
C ILE A 221 18.26 -2.50 17.87
N PHE A 222 18.72 -2.86 19.07
CA PHE A 222 19.19 -1.90 20.06
C PHE A 222 20.40 -1.09 19.56
N GLY A 223 21.34 -1.74 18.86
CA GLY A 223 22.53 -1.06 18.34
C GLY A 223 22.24 -0.12 17.15
N LYS A 224 21.08 -0.26 16.48
CA LYS A 224 20.65 0.60 15.36
C LYS A 224 19.77 1.77 15.80
N ILE A 225 19.20 1.73 17.01
CA ILE A 225 18.37 2.80 17.59
C ILE A 225 19.26 3.84 18.29
#